data_2a641a5209f9c52b44e39811cd8d0960
#
_entry.id   2a641a5209f9c52b44e39811cd8d0960
#
_cell.length_a   1.000
_cell.length_b   1.000
_cell.length_c   1.000
_cell.angle_alpha   90.00
_cell.angle_beta   90.00
_cell.angle_gamma   90.00
#
_symmetry.space_group_name_H-M   'P 1'
#
loop_
_entity.id
_entity.type
_entity.pdbx_description
1 polymer ?
#
loop_
_entity_poly.entity_id
_entity_poly.type
_entity_poly.pdbx_seq_one_letter_code
_entity_poly.pdbx_strand_id
1 'polypeptide(L)'
;MRILFSSTAGAGHVGPLLPVARSFAGRGHEVLFLVPPAGRHIPAEVGFAVHEAPPPDPEQDRVIQEAIEHDPKARTVLINRDFFGRLCTEATLPAAEGLCASWKPDLVVHEPCDYASPIAANRAGIPHVQVAIGLAWIEWGCLHEYAGQVLPAFDSDAVRIIEESPYVTRLPESLDPSEYPRTIRYRAPEEASTDAADDAAFDDLAEFAPEGASLVYATLGSMAGRSQWSPGAYRLLLDAFARLERSRPEIRVLLTLGREPEPAALGAVPGNTRVLPWLPQDRAFAAAQAVLSHGGSGTAYGALSAGLPSVFFPLFADQPHNAKLIEGAGAAIRIDTEDLRRHGMPVAAEPADRARLAALAEEIADAVATVVDDPAYAARAREIGGQLDSLPSLERALGEYVYE
;
A
#
# COMPACT_ATOMS: atom_id res chain seq x y z
N MET A 1 -3.59 0.21 -28.74
CA MET A 1 -3.70 -1.15 -28.18
C MET A 1 -4.86 -1.20 -27.21
N ARG A 2 -5.43 -2.38 -27.02
CA ARG A 2 -6.39 -2.70 -25.95
C ARG A 2 -5.63 -3.35 -24.82
N ILE A 3 -5.70 -2.81 -23.62
CA ILE A 3 -4.93 -3.27 -22.47
C ILE A 3 -5.90 -3.65 -21.35
N LEU A 4 -5.87 -4.91 -20.95
CA LEU A 4 -6.67 -5.43 -19.87
C LEU A 4 -5.86 -5.35 -18.56
N PHE A 5 -6.31 -4.52 -17.63
CA PHE A 5 -5.81 -4.51 -16.26
C PHE A 5 -6.66 -5.44 -15.40
N SER A 6 -6.03 -6.29 -14.61
CA SER A 6 -6.75 -7.21 -13.77
C SER A 6 -6.18 -7.27 -12.35
N SER A 7 -7.09 -7.36 -11.38
CA SER A 7 -6.72 -7.36 -9.96
C SER A 7 -7.76 -8.06 -9.12
N THR A 8 -7.33 -8.56 -7.98
CA THR A 8 -8.23 -8.91 -6.88
C THR A 8 -8.84 -7.65 -6.25
N ALA A 9 -9.83 -7.82 -5.37
CA ALA A 9 -10.47 -6.68 -4.72
C ALA A 9 -9.55 -6.05 -3.66
N GLY A 10 -9.64 -4.74 -3.53
CA GLY A 10 -8.96 -3.98 -2.48
C GLY A 10 -8.07 -2.86 -3.00
N ALA A 11 -8.02 -1.75 -2.25
CA ALA A 11 -7.24 -0.57 -2.64
C ALA A 11 -5.74 -0.86 -2.72
N GLY A 12 -5.21 -1.77 -1.89
CA GLY A 12 -3.81 -2.18 -1.91
C GLY A 12 -3.41 -2.96 -3.17
N HIS A 13 -4.37 -3.63 -3.83
CA HIS A 13 -4.18 -4.42 -5.04
C HIS A 13 -4.43 -3.59 -6.30
N VAL A 14 -5.56 -2.90 -6.38
CA VAL A 14 -5.95 -2.10 -7.55
C VAL A 14 -5.16 -0.79 -7.64
N GLY A 15 -4.91 -0.13 -6.49
CA GLY A 15 -4.24 1.18 -6.45
C GLY A 15 -2.91 1.26 -7.19
N PRO A 16 -1.97 0.32 -6.97
CA PRO A 16 -0.69 0.31 -7.68
C PRO A 16 -0.79 0.19 -9.20
N LEU A 17 -1.89 -0.36 -9.73
CA LEU A 17 -2.14 -0.46 -11.17
C LEU A 17 -2.59 0.87 -11.80
N LEU A 18 -3.21 1.77 -11.03
CA LEU A 18 -3.80 3.00 -11.57
C LEU A 18 -2.79 3.94 -12.23
N PRO A 19 -1.59 4.22 -11.66
CA PRO A 19 -0.59 5.05 -12.33
C PRO A 19 -0.13 4.44 -13.66
N VAL A 20 0.02 3.11 -13.71
CA VAL A 20 0.38 2.38 -14.92
C VAL A 20 -0.74 2.50 -15.97
N ALA A 21 -1.99 2.30 -15.56
CA ALA A 21 -3.16 2.43 -16.43
C ALA A 21 -3.32 3.85 -16.99
N ARG A 22 -3.11 4.89 -16.16
CA ARG A 22 -3.13 6.30 -16.60
C ARG A 22 -2.05 6.59 -17.63
N SER A 23 -0.84 6.05 -17.47
CA SER A 23 0.25 6.19 -18.44
C SER A 23 -0.13 5.61 -19.80
N PHE A 24 -0.75 4.44 -19.84
CA PHE A 24 -1.23 3.84 -21.09
C PHE A 24 -2.40 4.63 -21.69
N ALA A 25 -3.40 4.99 -20.88
CA ALA A 25 -4.56 5.77 -21.35
C ALA A 25 -4.16 7.14 -21.90
N GLY A 26 -3.22 7.85 -21.26
CA GLY A 26 -2.68 9.13 -21.70
C GLY A 26 -2.00 9.08 -23.07
N ARG A 27 -1.64 7.89 -23.55
CA ARG A 27 -1.08 7.64 -24.89
C ARG A 27 -2.11 7.17 -25.91
N GLY A 28 -3.38 7.17 -25.53
CA GLY A 28 -4.48 6.80 -26.42
C GLY A 28 -4.71 5.29 -26.52
N HIS A 29 -4.18 4.49 -25.57
CA HIS A 29 -4.54 3.08 -25.48
C HIS A 29 -5.90 2.91 -24.82
N GLU A 30 -6.67 1.92 -25.26
CA GLU A 30 -7.95 1.57 -24.66
C GLU A 30 -7.67 0.69 -23.43
N VAL A 31 -8.13 1.14 -22.26
CA VAL A 31 -7.90 0.47 -20.98
C VAL A 31 -9.22 -0.04 -20.42
N LEU A 32 -9.24 -1.32 -20.04
CA LEU A 32 -10.34 -1.98 -19.36
C LEU A 32 -9.83 -2.65 -18.08
N PHE A 33 -10.53 -2.48 -16.97
CA PHE A 33 -10.25 -3.19 -15.73
C PHE A 33 -11.15 -4.41 -15.59
N LEU A 34 -10.58 -5.55 -15.18
CA LEU A 34 -11.27 -6.74 -14.71
C LEU A 34 -11.03 -6.85 -13.20
N VAL A 35 -12.06 -6.59 -12.40
CA VAL A 35 -11.99 -6.63 -10.93
C VAL A 35 -13.30 -7.17 -10.34
N PRO A 36 -13.28 -7.80 -9.16
CA PRO A 36 -14.50 -8.17 -8.46
C PRO A 36 -15.34 -6.93 -8.08
N PRO A 37 -16.66 -7.07 -7.81
CA PRO A 37 -17.54 -5.96 -7.48
C PRO A 37 -17.04 -5.07 -6.33
N ALA A 38 -16.40 -5.66 -5.32
CA ALA A 38 -15.85 -4.93 -4.17
C ALA A 38 -14.72 -3.96 -4.55
N GLY A 39 -13.96 -4.23 -5.62
CA GLY A 39 -12.89 -3.37 -6.12
C GLY A 39 -13.31 -2.39 -7.22
N ARG A 40 -14.53 -2.53 -7.78
CA ARG A 40 -15.01 -1.80 -8.95
C ARG A 40 -14.91 -0.27 -8.85
N HIS A 41 -15.26 0.26 -7.68
CA HIS A 41 -15.29 1.71 -7.46
C HIS A 41 -13.94 2.38 -7.65
N ILE A 42 -12.84 1.68 -7.39
CA ILE A 42 -11.48 2.24 -7.40
C ILE A 42 -11.08 2.72 -8.81
N PRO A 43 -11.07 1.89 -9.87
CA PRO A 43 -10.77 2.36 -11.22
C PRO A 43 -11.91 3.19 -11.83
N ALA A 44 -13.18 2.95 -11.44
CA ALA A 44 -14.31 3.68 -11.96
C ALA A 44 -14.34 5.15 -11.50
N GLU A 45 -13.96 5.46 -10.26
CA GLU A 45 -13.87 6.82 -9.71
C GLU A 45 -12.84 7.68 -10.46
N VAL A 46 -11.84 7.05 -11.07
CA VAL A 46 -10.82 7.73 -11.89
C VAL A 46 -11.07 7.62 -13.40
N GLY A 47 -12.27 7.18 -13.79
CA GLY A 47 -12.76 7.25 -15.17
C GLY A 47 -12.45 6.03 -16.04
N PHE A 48 -11.92 4.94 -15.51
CA PHE A 48 -11.69 3.72 -16.29
C PHE A 48 -12.94 2.88 -16.46
N ALA A 49 -13.06 2.23 -17.62
CA ALA A 49 -14.07 1.21 -17.87
C ALA A 49 -13.76 -0.04 -17.01
N VAL A 50 -14.81 -0.66 -16.48
CA VAL A 50 -14.68 -1.84 -15.61
C VAL A 50 -15.61 -2.95 -16.09
N HIS A 51 -15.03 -4.14 -16.21
CA HIS A 51 -15.75 -5.41 -16.32
C HIS A 51 -15.69 -6.11 -14.97
N GLU A 52 -16.85 -6.49 -14.42
CA GLU A 52 -16.89 -7.15 -13.12
C GLU A 52 -16.62 -8.65 -13.27
N ALA A 53 -15.56 -9.13 -12.60
CA ALA A 53 -15.38 -10.57 -12.40
C ALA A 53 -16.39 -11.07 -11.34
N PRO A 54 -16.86 -12.32 -11.40
CA PRO A 54 -17.61 -12.90 -10.30
C PRO A 54 -16.84 -12.79 -8.98
N PRO A 55 -17.51 -12.53 -7.86
CA PRO A 55 -16.85 -12.60 -6.56
C PRO A 55 -16.50 -14.07 -6.23
N PRO A 56 -15.49 -14.30 -5.36
CA PRO A 56 -15.27 -15.61 -4.76
C PRO A 56 -16.56 -16.17 -4.11
N ASP A 57 -16.67 -17.50 -4.03
CA ASP A 57 -17.80 -18.13 -3.36
C ASP A 57 -17.93 -17.65 -1.91
N PRO A 58 -19.05 -16.98 -1.53
CA PRO A 58 -19.17 -16.33 -0.22
C PRO A 58 -19.18 -17.33 0.95
N GLU A 59 -19.66 -18.55 0.73
CA GLU A 59 -19.70 -19.57 1.78
C GLU A 59 -18.30 -20.12 2.05
N GLN A 60 -17.52 -20.35 1.00
CA GLN A 60 -16.13 -20.80 1.15
C GLN A 60 -15.24 -19.69 1.72
N ASP A 61 -15.46 -18.43 1.33
CA ASP A 61 -14.76 -17.29 1.94
C ASP A 61 -15.08 -17.21 3.45
N ARG A 62 -16.34 -17.33 3.83
CA ARG A 62 -16.76 -17.37 5.24
C ARG A 62 -16.02 -18.46 6.02
N VAL A 63 -15.91 -19.67 5.47
CA VAL A 63 -15.18 -20.77 6.10
C VAL A 63 -13.70 -20.42 6.31
N ILE A 64 -13.08 -19.76 5.34
CA ILE A 64 -11.67 -19.30 5.49
C ILE A 64 -11.55 -18.25 6.58
N GLN A 65 -12.45 -17.25 6.63
CA GLN A 65 -12.43 -16.21 7.65
C GLN A 65 -12.64 -16.80 9.06
N GLU A 66 -13.58 -17.71 9.23
CA GLU A 66 -13.80 -18.42 10.50
C GLU A 66 -12.57 -19.24 10.93
N ALA A 67 -11.90 -19.90 9.99
CA ALA A 67 -10.68 -20.64 10.28
C ALA A 67 -9.53 -19.71 10.73
N ILE A 68 -9.42 -18.51 10.13
CA ILE A 68 -8.45 -17.48 10.54
C ILE A 68 -8.77 -16.94 11.93
N GLU A 69 -10.05 -16.72 12.26
CA GLU A 69 -10.46 -16.28 13.58
C GLU A 69 -10.13 -17.33 14.66
N HIS A 70 -10.31 -18.62 14.33
CA HIS A 70 -9.99 -19.73 15.22
C HIS A 70 -8.48 -19.94 15.41
N ASP A 71 -7.69 -19.85 14.35
CA ASP A 71 -6.23 -19.94 14.36
C ASP A 71 -5.60 -18.80 13.55
N PRO A 72 -5.33 -17.66 14.19
CA PRO A 72 -4.69 -16.53 13.50
C PRO A 72 -3.31 -16.83 12.89
N LYS A 73 -2.62 -17.88 13.34
CA LYS A 73 -1.31 -18.30 12.80
C LYS A 73 -1.44 -18.91 11.40
N ALA A 74 -2.61 -19.50 11.08
CA ALA A 74 -2.89 -20.06 9.78
C ALA A 74 -3.21 -18.99 8.73
N ARG A 75 -3.40 -17.72 9.14
CA ARG A 75 -3.85 -16.63 8.27
C ARG A 75 -3.06 -16.52 6.97
N THR A 76 -1.73 -16.52 7.04
CA THR A 76 -0.87 -16.34 5.85
C THR A 76 -1.12 -17.47 4.83
N VAL A 77 -1.20 -18.72 5.29
CA VAL A 77 -1.46 -19.87 4.43
C VAL A 77 -2.87 -19.78 3.83
N LEU A 78 -3.88 -19.56 4.66
CA LEU A 78 -5.29 -19.54 4.25
C LEU A 78 -5.57 -18.40 3.26
N ILE A 79 -5.00 -17.22 3.48
CA ILE A 79 -5.19 -16.09 2.55
C ILE A 79 -4.46 -16.33 1.23
N ASN A 80 -3.18 -16.72 1.25
CA ASN A 80 -2.42 -16.80 0.01
C ASN A 80 -2.71 -18.08 -0.80
N ARG A 81 -2.92 -19.23 -0.13
CA ARG A 81 -3.23 -20.48 -0.80
C ARG A 81 -4.71 -20.61 -1.15
N ASP A 82 -5.59 -20.48 -0.12
CA ASP A 82 -6.99 -20.87 -0.29
C ASP A 82 -7.84 -19.71 -0.81
N PHE A 83 -7.62 -18.47 -0.33
CA PHE A 83 -8.40 -17.33 -0.81
C PHE A 83 -7.87 -16.85 -2.17
N PHE A 84 -6.63 -16.31 -2.25
CA PHE A 84 -6.11 -15.79 -3.53
C PHE A 84 -5.79 -16.92 -4.53
N GLY A 85 -5.03 -17.94 -4.11
CA GLY A 85 -4.57 -19.01 -4.98
C GLY A 85 -5.71 -19.85 -5.56
N ARG A 86 -6.73 -20.17 -4.75
CA ARG A 86 -7.84 -21.03 -5.17
C ARG A 86 -9.11 -20.23 -5.45
N LEU A 87 -9.75 -19.63 -4.44
CA LEU A 87 -11.10 -19.04 -4.61
C LEU A 87 -11.14 -17.89 -5.61
N CYS A 88 -10.20 -16.93 -5.52
CA CYS A 88 -10.14 -15.81 -6.46
C CYS A 88 -9.83 -16.29 -7.86
N THR A 89 -8.90 -17.25 -8.01
CA THR A 89 -8.56 -17.81 -9.32
C THR A 89 -9.75 -18.54 -9.94
N GLU A 90 -10.44 -19.38 -9.18
CA GLU A 90 -11.63 -20.10 -9.63
C GLU A 90 -12.74 -19.17 -10.11
N ALA A 91 -12.98 -18.08 -9.36
CA ALA A 91 -14.01 -17.10 -9.68
C ALA A 91 -13.66 -16.25 -10.92
N THR A 92 -12.39 -15.83 -11.05
CA THR A 92 -11.98 -14.84 -12.06
C THR A 92 -11.61 -15.48 -13.40
N LEU A 93 -11.08 -16.71 -13.42
CA LEU A 93 -10.53 -17.35 -14.62
C LEU A 93 -11.54 -17.42 -15.79
N PRO A 94 -12.80 -17.82 -15.62
CA PRO A 94 -13.75 -17.85 -16.74
C PRO A 94 -14.02 -16.46 -17.34
N ALA A 95 -14.05 -15.41 -16.52
CA ALA A 95 -14.25 -14.03 -16.98
C ALA A 95 -13.02 -13.52 -17.75
N ALA A 96 -11.81 -13.82 -17.27
CA ALA A 96 -10.56 -13.48 -17.93
C ALA A 96 -10.45 -14.17 -19.29
N GLU A 97 -10.75 -15.48 -19.38
CA GLU A 97 -10.78 -16.22 -20.64
C GLU A 97 -11.84 -15.66 -21.62
N GLY A 98 -13.02 -15.31 -21.11
CA GLY A 98 -14.09 -14.69 -21.88
C GLY A 98 -13.66 -13.35 -22.50
N LEU A 99 -12.96 -12.52 -21.74
CA LEU A 99 -12.43 -11.23 -22.23
C LEU A 99 -11.28 -11.43 -23.21
N CYS A 100 -10.38 -12.36 -22.98
CA CYS A 100 -9.31 -12.70 -23.93
C CYS A 100 -9.90 -13.13 -25.29
N ALA A 101 -10.98 -13.89 -25.29
CA ALA A 101 -11.65 -14.36 -26.51
C ALA A 101 -12.48 -13.28 -27.21
N SER A 102 -13.24 -12.47 -26.46
CA SER A 102 -14.24 -11.53 -27.00
C SER A 102 -13.69 -10.12 -27.20
N TRP A 103 -13.02 -9.56 -26.20
CA TRP A 103 -12.43 -8.21 -26.25
C TRP A 103 -11.04 -8.21 -26.89
N LYS A 104 -10.33 -9.35 -26.84
CA LYS A 104 -9.01 -9.61 -27.46
C LYS A 104 -8.01 -8.51 -27.10
N PRO A 105 -7.60 -8.41 -25.84
CA PRO A 105 -6.57 -7.46 -25.44
C PRO A 105 -5.25 -7.75 -26.15
N ASP A 106 -4.48 -6.71 -26.43
CA ASP A 106 -3.13 -6.83 -26.96
C ASP A 106 -2.11 -7.09 -25.85
N LEU A 107 -2.45 -6.73 -24.61
CA LEU A 107 -1.64 -6.92 -23.40
C LEU A 107 -2.57 -7.12 -22.20
N VAL A 108 -2.16 -8.03 -21.30
CA VAL A 108 -2.77 -8.18 -19.97
C VAL A 108 -1.78 -7.69 -18.91
N VAL A 109 -2.22 -6.77 -18.05
CA VAL A 109 -1.47 -6.26 -16.91
C VAL A 109 -2.18 -6.72 -15.63
N HIS A 110 -1.51 -7.49 -14.81
CA HIS A 110 -2.09 -8.05 -13.59
C HIS A 110 -1.24 -7.76 -12.36
N GLU A 111 -1.81 -7.91 -11.16
CA GLU A 111 -1.06 -7.82 -9.91
C GLU A 111 -0.72 -9.22 -9.36
N PRO A 112 0.24 -9.35 -8.41
CA PRO A 112 0.78 -10.65 -7.99
C PRO A 112 -0.20 -11.64 -7.35
N CYS A 113 -1.35 -11.18 -6.84
CA CYS A 113 -2.38 -12.06 -6.28
C CYS A 113 -3.48 -12.43 -7.29
N ASP A 114 -3.47 -11.85 -8.49
CA ASP A 114 -4.33 -12.26 -9.60
C ASP A 114 -3.62 -13.33 -10.42
N TYR A 115 -3.88 -14.58 -10.09
CA TYR A 115 -3.33 -15.73 -10.80
C TYR A 115 -4.17 -16.17 -12.01
N ALA A 116 -5.41 -15.73 -12.09
CA ALA A 116 -6.34 -16.10 -13.15
C ALA A 116 -5.96 -15.49 -14.51
N SER A 117 -5.67 -14.18 -14.51
CA SER A 117 -5.48 -13.42 -15.74
C SER A 117 -4.22 -13.80 -16.51
N PRO A 118 -3.04 -14.05 -15.89
CA PRO A 118 -1.88 -14.55 -16.60
C PRO A 118 -2.10 -15.97 -17.18
N ILE A 119 -2.84 -16.84 -16.50
CA ILE A 119 -3.23 -18.15 -17.03
C ILE A 119 -4.10 -17.99 -18.29
N ALA A 120 -5.13 -17.14 -18.22
CA ALA A 120 -6.02 -16.88 -19.35
C ALA A 120 -5.28 -16.24 -20.53
N ALA A 121 -4.40 -15.27 -20.27
CA ALA A 121 -3.58 -14.61 -21.29
C ALA A 121 -2.65 -15.61 -21.98
N ASN A 122 -1.94 -16.43 -21.22
CA ASN A 122 -1.04 -17.45 -21.76
C ASN A 122 -1.78 -18.45 -22.66
N ARG A 123 -2.95 -18.93 -22.25
CA ARG A 123 -3.80 -19.82 -23.06
C ARG A 123 -4.25 -19.18 -24.37
N ALA A 124 -4.48 -17.87 -24.36
CA ALA A 124 -4.88 -17.11 -25.54
C ALA A 124 -3.69 -16.64 -26.40
N GLY A 125 -2.44 -16.90 -25.98
CA GLY A 125 -1.24 -16.39 -26.66
C GLY A 125 -1.08 -14.88 -26.57
N ILE A 126 -1.63 -14.25 -25.53
CA ILE A 126 -1.58 -12.81 -25.30
C ILE A 126 -0.42 -12.51 -24.32
N PRO A 127 0.45 -11.54 -24.62
CA PRO A 127 1.48 -11.11 -23.69
C PRO A 127 0.88 -10.62 -22.37
N HIS A 128 1.58 -10.89 -21.26
CA HIS A 128 1.14 -10.40 -19.96
C HIS A 128 2.33 -9.89 -19.12
N VAL A 129 2.04 -8.98 -18.19
CA VAL A 129 3.00 -8.30 -17.34
C VAL A 129 2.44 -8.23 -15.93
N GLN A 130 3.28 -8.51 -14.93
CA GLN A 130 2.93 -8.43 -13.52
C GLN A 130 3.42 -7.12 -12.92
N VAL A 131 2.54 -6.32 -12.32
CA VAL A 131 2.89 -5.07 -11.62
C VAL A 131 2.88 -5.31 -10.12
N ALA A 132 4.01 -5.10 -9.47
CA ALA A 132 4.22 -5.26 -8.04
C ALA A 132 3.26 -4.38 -7.21
N ILE A 133 2.73 -4.95 -6.15
CA ILE A 133 1.92 -4.23 -5.15
C ILE A 133 2.65 -4.07 -3.81
N GLY A 134 3.72 -4.84 -3.61
CA GLY A 134 4.53 -4.88 -2.39
C GLY A 134 6.00 -5.17 -2.66
N LEU A 135 6.60 -5.97 -1.81
CA LEU A 135 8.00 -6.40 -1.89
C LEU A 135 8.14 -7.68 -2.72
N ALA A 136 9.10 -7.71 -3.61
CA ALA A 136 9.32 -8.81 -4.54
C ALA A 136 9.46 -10.18 -3.83
N TRP A 137 10.23 -10.25 -2.74
CA TRP A 137 10.44 -11.50 -2.01
C TRP A 137 9.15 -12.02 -1.32
N ILE A 138 8.24 -11.12 -0.92
CA ILE A 138 6.94 -11.50 -0.35
C ILE A 138 6.07 -12.10 -1.45
N GLU A 139 5.98 -11.42 -2.58
CA GLU A 139 5.15 -11.83 -3.72
C GLU A 139 5.66 -13.14 -4.33
N TRP A 140 6.98 -13.28 -4.42
CA TRP A 140 7.63 -14.55 -4.79
C TRP A 140 7.26 -15.68 -3.82
N GLY A 141 7.37 -15.42 -2.51
CA GLY A 141 6.98 -16.38 -1.48
C GLY A 141 5.49 -16.73 -1.54
N CYS A 142 4.60 -15.75 -1.79
CA CYS A 142 3.17 -16.01 -1.96
C CYS A 142 2.89 -16.97 -3.12
N LEU A 143 3.59 -16.80 -4.24
CA LEU A 143 3.47 -17.69 -5.40
C LEU A 143 4.02 -19.08 -5.09
N HIS A 144 5.27 -19.18 -4.62
CA HIS A 144 5.99 -20.47 -4.53
C HIS A 144 5.64 -21.28 -3.28
N GLU A 145 5.46 -20.63 -2.13
CA GLU A 145 5.22 -21.34 -0.87
C GLU A 145 3.74 -21.65 -0.64
N TYR A 146 2.83 -20.86 -1.20
CA TYR A 146 1.39 -20.98 -0.92
C TYR A 146 0.54 -21.25 -2.16
N ALA A 147 0.39 -20.28 -3.06
CA ALA A 147 -0.52 -20.39 -4.20
C ALA A 147 -0.12 -21.53 -5.15
N GLY A 148 1.19 -21.76 -5.35
CA GLY A 148 1.71 -22.84 -6.18
C GLY A 148 1.30 -24.24 -5.76
N GLN A 149 0.79 -24.44 -4.55
CA GLN A 149 0.24 -25.72 -4.09
C GLN A 149 -1.13 -26.02 -4.73
N VAL A 150 -1.87 -25.02 -5.16
CA VAL A 150 -3.24 -25.16 -5.68
C VAL A 150 -3.37 -24.75 -7.15
N LEU A 151 -2.52 -23.88 -7.65
CA LEU A 151 -2.56 -23.39 -9.05
C LEU A 151 -2.46 -24.48 -10.11
N PRO A 152 -1.72 -25.60 -9.92
CA PRO A 152 -1.69 -26.70 -10.90
C PRO A 152 -3.05 -27.35 -11.18
N ALA A 153 -4.06 -27.14 -10.33
CA ALA A 153 -5.43 -27.57 -10.60
C ALA A 153 -6.11 -26.77 -11.73
N PHE A 154 -5.65 -25.53 -11.97
CA PHE A 154 -6.16 -24.67 -13.04
C PHE A 154 -5.31 -24.82 -14.33
N ASP A 155 -3.98 -24.84 -14.15
CA ASP A 155 -3.03 -25.06 -15.24
C ASP A 155 -1.74 -25.68 -14.67
N SER A 156 -1.27 -26.79 -15.24
CA SER A 156 -0.08 -27.48 -14.74
C SER A 156 1.18 -26.61 -14.78
N ASP A 157 1.21 -25.63 -15.66
CA ASP A 157 2.32 -24.71 -15.88
C ASP A 157 2.11 -23.35 -15.19
N ALA A 158 1.01 -23.17 -14.43
CA ALA A 158 0.61 -21.88 -13.88
C ALA A 158 1.74 -21.15 -13.14
N VAL A 159 2.46 -21.83 -12.25
CA VAL A 159 3.56 -21.24 -11.51
C VAL A 159 4.65 -20.71 -12.44
N ARG A 160 5.06 -21.51 -13.44
CA ARG A 160 6.06 -21.13 -14.43
C ARG A 160 5.59 -19.96 -15.30
N ILE A 161 4.33 -19.95 -15.73
CA ILE A 161 3.72 -18.86 -16.51
C ILE A 161 3.83 -17.54 -15.76
N ILE A 162 3.52 -17.55 -14.46
CA ILE A 162 3.53 -16.35 -13.62
C ILE A 162 4.97 -15.93 -13.29
N GLU A 163 5.83 -16.87 -12.94
CA GLU A 163 7.25 -16.62 -12.63
C GLU A 163 7.99 -16.00 -13.82
N GLU A 164 7.75 -16.50 -15.05
CA GLU A 164 8.36 -16.00 -16.28
C GLU A 164 7.73 -14.68 -16.79
N SER A 165 6.61 -14.24 -16.20
CA SER A 165 6.00 -12.93 -16.49
C SER A 165 6.97 -11.81 -16.17
N PRO A 166 7.11 -10.77 -17.01
CA PRO A 166 7.85 -9.59 -16.63
C PRO A 166 7.28 -9.01 -15.33
N TYR A 167 8.14 -8.88 -14.32
CA TYR A 167 7.80 -8.32 -13.01
C TYR A 167 8.20 -6.86 -12.94
N VAL A 168 7.23 -5.97 -12.83
CA VAL A 168 7.42 -4.53 -12.91
C VAL A 168 7.30 -3.92 -11.52
N THR A 169 8.40 -3.38 -10.99
CA THR A 169 8.44 -2.80 -9.64
C THR A 169 9.00 -1.38 -9.65
N ARG A 170 8.52 -0.56 -8.72
CA ARG A 170 9.01 0.81 -8.51
C ARG A 170 10.17 0.91 -7.52
N LEU A 171 10.61 -0.21 -6.96
CA LEU A 171 11.69 -0.22 -5.97
C LEU A 171 13.05 -0.51 -6.64
N PRO A 172 14.14 0.17 -6.23
CA PRO A 172 15.48 -0.11 -6.73
C PRO A 172 15.97 -1.45 -6.17
N GLU A 173 16.88 -2.10 -6.88
CA GLU A 173 17.44 -3.40 -6.48
C GLU A 173 18.18 -3.35 -5.14
N SER A 174 18.80 -2.22 -4.85
CA SER A 174 19.50 -2.00 -3.58
C SER A 174 18.58 -2.03 -2.36
N LEU A 175 17.28 -1.74 -2.55
CA LEU A 175 16.28 -1.76 -1.50
C LEU A 175 15.47 -3.06 -1.52
N ASP A 176 15.05 -3.52 -2.71
CA ASP A 176 14.21 -4.71 -2.88
C ASP A 176 14.78 -5.60 -4.00
N PRO A 177 15.75 -6.48 -3.69
CA PRO A 177 16.23 -7.47 -4.64
C PRO A 177 15.09 -8.42 -5.01
N SER A 178 15.04 -8.81 -6.29
CA SER A 178 13.96 -9.63 -6.85
C SER A 178 14.50 -10.97 -7.33
N GLU A 179 13.75 -12.05 -7.07
CA GLU A 179 14.02 -13.39 -7.57
C GLU A 179 13.34 -13.66 -8.91
N TYR A 180 12.44 -12.77 -9.35
CA TYR A 180 11.80 -12.89 -10.66
C TYR A 180 12.82 -12.73 -11.79
N PRO A 181 12.87 -13.68 -12.76
CA PRO A 181 13.91 -13.70 -13.80
C PRO A 181 13.93 -12.47 -14.69
N ARG A 182 12.78 -11.80 -14.85
CA ARG A 182 12.58 -10.64 -15.73
C ARG A 182 12.05 -9.46 -14.95
N THR A 183 12.86 -8.94 -14.03
CA THR A 183 12.49 -7.77 -13.22
C THR A 183 12.77 -6.47 -13.95
N ILE A 184 11.73 -5.67 -14.12
CA ILE A 184 11.74 -4.34 -14.74
C ILE A 184 11.51 -3.31 -13.65
N ARG A 185 12.44 -2.36 -13.52
CA ARG A 185 12.34 -1.30 -12.52
C ARG A 185 11.99 0.03 -13.17
N TYR A 186 11.02 0.73 -12.60
CA TYR A 186 10.54 2.00 -13.15
C TYR A 186 10.33 3.05 -12.08
N ARG A 187 10.49 4.32 -12.47
CA ARG A 187 10.11 5.46 -11.64
C ARG A 187 8.60 5.59 -11.64
N ALA A 188 8.00 5.60 -10.44
CA ALA A 188 6.57 5.84 -10.30
C ALA A 188 6.20 7.17 -10.98
N PRO A 189 5.12 7.20 -11.80
CA PRO A 189 4.63 8.45 -12.35
C PRO A 189 4.22 9.42 -11.23
N GLU A 190 4.49 10.71 -11.40
CA GLU A 190 3.98 11.74 -10.50
C GLU A 190 2.45 11.77 -10.58
N GLU A 191 1.78 11.60 -9.44
CA GLU A 191 0.33 11.79 -9.37
C GLU A 191 0.05 13.28 -9.20
N ALA A 192 -0.37 13.94 -10.27
CA ALA A 192 -0.83 15.31 -10.17
C ALA A 192 -2.21 15.35 -9.47
N SER A 193 -2.28 15.91 -8.26
CA SER A 193 -3.55 16.27 -7.64
C SER A 193 -4.14 17.47 -8.36
N THR A 194 -5.36 17.33 -8.89
CA THR A 194 -6.03 18.35 -9.69
C THR A 194 -7.24 19.01 -9.00
N ASP A 195 -7.53 18.70 -7.73
CA ASP A 195 -8.71 19.19 -7.05
C ASP A 195 -8.46 20.53 -6.31
N ALA A 196 -9.09 21.59 -6.80
CA ALA A 196 -9.09 22.92 -6.16
C ALA A 196 -9.72 22.94 -4.73
N ALA A 197 -10.52 21.93 -4.39
CA ALA A 197 -11.08 21.79 -3.03
C ALA A 197 -10.00 21.48 -1.97
N ASP A 198 -8.87 20.93 -2.41
CA ASP A 198 -7.74 20.60 -1.54
C ASP A 198 -6.92 21.84 -1.17
N ASP A 199 -7.01 22.94 -1.93
CA ASP A 199 -6.26 24.17 -1.68
C ASP A 199 -6.65 24.81 -0.34
N ALA A 200 -7.94 24.84 0.01
CA ALA A 200 -8.42 25.41 1.25
C ALA A 200 -7.87 24.73 2.52
N ALA A 201 -7.57 23.43 2.45
CA ALA A 201 -6.97 22.70 3.57
C ALA A 201 -5.51 23.09 3.83
N PHE A 202 -4.84 23.65 2.81
CA PHE A 202 -3.45 24.13 2.90
C PHE A 202 -3.34 25.64 3.19
N ASP A 203 -4.38 26.44 2.92
CA ASP A 203 -4.33 27.90 3.10
C ASP A 203 -3.92 28.31 4.52
N ASP A 204 -4.38 27.57 5.54
CA ASP A 204 -4.03 27.84 6.93
C ASP A 204 -2.80 27.06 7.43
N LEU A 205 -2.13 26.25 6.57
CA LEU A 205 -1.02 25.40 7.03
C LEU A 205 0.20 26.25 7.44
N ALA A 206 0.44 27.36 6.76
CA ALA A 206 1.53 28.28 7.09
C ALA A 206 1.31 28.97 8.46
N GLU A 207 0.06 29.22 8.86
CA GLU A 207 -0.27 29.71 10.19
C GLU A 207 -0.09 28.64 11.25
N PHE A 208 -0.50 27.40 10.94
CA PHE A 208 -0.37 26.25 11.85
C PHE A 208 1.09 25.82 12.06
N ALA A 209 1.89 25.81 11.00
CA ALA A 209 3.32 25.48 11.04
C ALA A 209 4.15 26.68 10.53
N PRO A 210 4.37 27.70 11.38
CA PRO A 210 5.11 28.89 11.01
C PRO A 210 6.59 28.56 10.71
N GLU A 211 7.29 29.53 10.13
CA GLU A 211 8.73 29.42 9.86
C GLU A 211 9.50 29.01 11.12
N GLY A 212 10.34 27.98 11.00
CA GLY A 212 11.07 27.37 12.11
C GLY A 212 10.35 26.22 12.82
N ALA A 213 9.08 25.96 12.52
CA ALA A 213 8.41 24.76 12.97
C ALA A 213 8.77 23.56 12.07
N SER A 214 8.81 22.37 12.67
CA SER A 214 8.96 21.10 11.95
C SER A 214 7.59 20.44 11.77
N LEU A 215 7.13 20.29 10.53
CA LEU A 215 5.86 19.63 10.24
C LEU A 215 6.06 18.13 10.03
N VAL A 216 5.34 17.32 10.80
CA VAL A 216 5.26 15.86 10.65
C VAL A 216 3.91 15.50 10.06
N TYR A 217 3.91 14.81 8.92
CA TYR A 217 2.68 14.24 8.37
C TYR A 217 2.41 12.89 9.00
N ALA A 218 1.24 12.71 9.61
CA ALA A 218 0.83 11.48 10.27
C ALA A 218 -0.41 10.85 9.60
N THR A 219 -0.37 9.54 9.33
CA THR A 219 -1.50 8.81 8.74
C THR A 219 -1.42 7.32 9.02
N LEU A 220 -2.58 6.70 9.27
CA LEU A 220 -2.72 5.25 9.32
C LEU A 220 -3.29 4.65 8.02
N GLY A 221 -3.37 5.46 6.95
CA GLY A 221 -3.84 5.05 5.63
C GLY A 221 -5.36 4.96 5.53
N SER A 222 -5.85 4.64 4.33
CA SER A 222 -7.29 4.64 4.01
C SER A 222 -8.07 3.46 4.61
N MET A 223 -7.40 2.36 4.95
CA MET A 223 -8.04 1.14 5.47
C MET A 223 -8.08 1.08 7.01
N ALA A 224 -7.21 1.81 7.69
CA ALA A 224 -7.12 1.77 9.15
C ALA A 224 -8.41 2.24 9.83
N GLY A 225 -9.08 3.25 9.27
CA GLY A 225 -10.32 3.78 9.80
C GLY A 225 -11.46 2.75 9.95
N ARG A 226 -11.45 1.72 9.09
CA ARG A 226 -12.44 0.62 9.11
C ARG A 226 -12.00 -0.57 9.96
N SER A 227 -10.79 -0.56 10.48
CA SER A 227 -10.26 -1.66 11.28
C SER A 227 -10.67 -1.53 12.74
N GLN A 228 -10.78 -2.67 13.44
CA GLN A 228 -10.97 -2.70 14.90
C GLN A 228 -9.83 -2.00 15.68
N TRP A 229 -8.70 -1.75 15.02
CA TRP A 229 -7.54 -1.04 15.57
C TRP A 229 -7.75 0.48 15.66
N SER A 230 -8.64 1.04 14.82
CA SER A 230 -8.71 2.46 14.55
C SER A 230 -8.87 3.36 15.78
N PRO A 231 -9.89 3.19 16.63
CA PRO A 231 -10.08 4.15 17.72
C PRO A 231 -8.94 4.15 18.73
N GLY A 232 -8.38 2.96 19.02
CA GLY A 232 -7.27 2.81 19.95
C GLY A 232 -5.96 3.36 19.40
N ALA A 233 -5.66 3.10 18.14
CA ALA A 233 -4.44 3.56 17.48
C ALA A 233 -4.40 5.09 17.36
N TYR A 234 -5.50 5.72 16.93
CA TYR A 234 -5.54 7.19 16.86
C TYR A 234 -5.43 7.84 18.23
N ARG A 235 -6.07 7.30 19.28
CA ARG A 235 -5.90 7.82 20.65
C ARG A 235 -4.45 7.74 21.13
N LEU A 236 -3.79 6.60 20.87
CA LEU A 236 -2.38 6.42 21.19
C LEU A 236 -1.49 7.44 20.48
N LEU A 237 -1.75 7.71 19.19
CA LEU A 237 -1.03 8.73 18.45
C LEU A 237 -1.28 10.13 19.03
N LEU A 238 -2.52 10.47 19.38
CA LEU A 238 -2.83 11.75 20.02
C LEU A 238 -2.16 11.90 21.40
N ASP A 239 -2.06 10.82 22.18
CA ASP A 239 -1.32 10.81 23.43
C ASP A 239 0.18 11.03 23.21
N ALA A 240 0.76 10.46 22.14
CA ALA A 240 2.14 10.71 21.74
C ALA A 240 2.34 12.18 21.31
N PHE A 241 1.42 12.74 20.52
CA PHE A 241 1.48 14.13 20.07
C PHE A 241 1.30 15.13 21.22
N ALA A 242 0.48 14.82 22.23
CA ALA A 242 0.39 15.61 23.44
C ALA A 242 1.69 15.60 24.26
N ARG A 243 2.51 14.54 24.17
CA ARG A 243 3.86 14.51 24.76
C ARG A 243 4.82 15.38 23.97
N LEU A 244 4.79 15.30 22.62
CA LEU A 244 5.57 16.18 21.75
C LEU A 244 5.23 17.66 22.00
N GLU A 245 3.95 18.01 22.15
CA GLU A 245 3.55 19.39 22.46
C GLU A 245 4.25 19.94 23.70
N ARG A 246 4.47 19.11 24.72
CA ARG A 246 5.13 19.53 25.97
C ARG A 246 6.65 19.57 25.89
N SER A 247 7.26 18.58 25.18
CA SER A 247 8.72 18.42 25.10
C SER A 247 9.34 19.13 23.90
N ARG A 248 8.60 19.25 22.80
CA ARG A 248 9.06 19.77 21.50
C ARG A 248 7.94 20.60 20.85
N PRO A 249 7.63 21.79 21.41
CA PRO A 249 6.50 22.62 20.96
C PRO A 249 6.64 23.15 19.53
N GLU A 250 7.84 23.12 18.95
CA GLU A 250 8.11 23.46 17.55
C GLU A 250 7.69 22.35 16.57
N ILE A 251 7.48 21.10 17.04
CA ILE A 251 6.99 20.03 16.18
C ILE A 251 5.46 20.14 16.05
N ARG A 252 5.01 20.32 14.82
CA ARG A 252 3.61 20.35 14.42
C ARG A 252 3.24 19.06 13.73
N VAL A 253 2.04 18.57 13.96
CA VAL A 253 1.57 17.30 13.36
C VAL A 253 0.33 17.55 12.53
N LEU A 254 0.38 17.14 11.26
CA LEU A 254 -0.76 17.08 10.36
C LEU A 254 -1.24 15.64 10.29
N LEU A 255 -2.36 15.34 10.98
CA LEU A 255 -2.92 13.99 11.05
C LEU A 255 -4.07 13.81 10.07
N THR A 256 -3.99 12.82 9.17
CA THR A 256 -5.14 12.41 8.35
C THR A 256 -5.73 11.09 8.83
N LEU A 257 -7.08 11.03 8.82
CA LEU A 257 -7.83 9.89 9.35
C LEU A 257 -8.24 8.89 8.27
N GLY A 258 -8.11 9.26 6.98
CA GLY A 258 -8.81 8.59 5.91
C GLY A 258 -10.31 9.00 5.91
N ARG A 259 -11.14 8.20 5.26
CA ARG A 259 -12.59 8.53 5.16
C ARG A 259 -13.38 8.26 6.45
N GLU A 260 -12.78 7.58 7.41
CA GLU A 260 -13.32 7.21 8.73
C GLU A 260 -12.18 7.03 9.73
N PRO A 261 -12.29 7.35 11.04
CA PRO A 261 -13.46 7.88 11.73
C PRO A 261 -13.66 9.38 11.55
N GLU A 262 -14.84 9.89 11.95
CA GLU A 262 -15.06 11.33 12.06
C GLU A 262 -14.12 11.95 13.11
N PRO A 263 -13.52 13.13 12.84
CA PRO A 263 -12.60 13.79 13.78
C PRO A 263 -13.17 13.98 15.19
N ALA A 264 -14.48 14.24 15.31
CA ALA A 264 -15.16 14.41 16.59
C ALA A 264 -15.14 13.15 17.48
N ALA A 265 -14.92 11.96 16.92
CA ALA A 265 -14.85 10.71 17.67
C ALA A 265 -13.49 10.48 18.37
N LEU A 266 -12.48 11.29 18.06
CA LEU A 266 -11.12 11.12 18.59
C LEU A 266 -10.94 11.64 20.03
N GLY A 267 -11.82 12.51 20.51
CA GLY A 267 -11.69 13.18 21.80
C GLY A 267 -10.79 14.44 21.72
N ALA A 268 -10.02 14.69 22.78
CA ALA A 268 -9.15 15.87 22.83
C ALA A 268 -8.00 15.76 21.84
N VAL A 269 -7.83 16.78 21.01
CA VAL A 269 -6.72 16.94 20.06
C VAL A 269 -5.71 17.91 20.65
N PRO A 270 -4.40 17.57 20.73
CA PRO A 270 -3.36 18.47 21.20
C PRO A 270 -3.23 19.72 20.32
N GLY A 271 -2.79 20.85 20.90
CA GLY A 271 -2.68 22.14 20.20
C GLY A 271 -1.61 22.17 19.10
N ASN A 272 -0.64 21.25 19.16
CA ASN A 272 0.35 21.05 18.11
C ASN A 272 -0.14 20.15 16.96
N THR A 273 -1.39 19.67 16.99
CA THR A 273 -1.94 18.70 16.05
C THR A 273 -3.14 19.26 15.30
N ARG A 274 -3.09 19.21 13.97
CA ARG A 274 -4.23 19.50 13.09
C ARG A 274 -4.74 18.20 12.51
N VAL A 275 -6.04 17.95 12.64
CA VAL A 275 -6.68 16.72 12.14
C VAL A 275 -7.52 17.06 10.92
N LEU A 276 -7.29 16.33 9.84
CA LEU A 276 -8.06 16.41 8.58
C LEU A 276 -8.62 15.02 8.23
N PRO A 277 -9.78 14.95 7.61
CA PRO A 277 -10.31 13.68 7.14
C PRO A 277 -9.39 13.04 6.11
N TRP A 278 -8.97 13.79 5.12
CA TRP A 278 -8.16 13.34 4.00
C TRP A 278 -7.36 14.50 3.38
N LEU A 279 -6.27 14.15 2.71
CA LEU A 279 -5.39 15.08 2.00
C LEU A 279 -4.64 14.34 0.90
N PRO A 280 -4.37 14.94 -0.26
CA PRO A 280 -3.43 14.40 -1.24
C PRO A 280 -2.05 14.21 -0.62
N GLN A 281 -1.51 12.98 -0.69
CA GLN A 281 -0.27 12.65 0.01
C GLN A 281 0.95 13.37 -0.54
N ASP A 282 1.01 13.60 -1.85
CA ASP A 282 2.06 14.37 -2.52
C ASP A 282 2.20 15.79 -1.94
N ARG A 283 1.08 16.45 -1.71
CA ARG A 283 1.05 17.78 -1.07
C ARG A 283 1.46 17.73 0.40
N ALA A 284 1.00 16.70 1.13
CA ALA A 284 1.41 16.48 2.52
C ALA A 284 2.92 16.24 2.61
N PHE A 285 3.46 15.42 1.72
CA PHE A 285 4.91 15.16 1.65
C PHE A 285 5.71 16.41 1.30
N ALA A 286 5.24 17.23 0.36
CA ALA A 286 5.92 18.46 -0.02
C ALA A 286 6.04 19.48 1.14
N ALA A 287 5.11 19.45 2.09
CA ALA A 287 5.11 20.33 3.26
C ALA A 287 5.84 19.76 4.48
N ALA A 288 6.00 18.44 4.58
CA ALA A 288 6.51 17.77 5.76
C ALA A 288 8.05 17.67 5.80
N GLN A 289 8.62 17.53 7.00
CA GLN A 289 10.01 17.18 7.26
C GLN A 289 10.17 15.70 7.65
N ALA A 290 9.11 15.06 8.14
CA ALA A 290 9.09 13.63 8.46
C ALA A 290 7.68 13.08 8.34
N VAL A 291 7.58 11.75 8.25
CA VAL A 291 6.29 11.05 8.14
C VAL A 291 6.14 10.05 9.29
N LEU A 292 4.98 10.04 9.95
CA LEU A 292 4.57 8.96 10.83
C LEU A 292 3.45 8.18 10.15
N SER A 293 3.67 6.89 9.88
CA SER A 293 2.65 6.10 9.20
C SER A 293 2.60 4.64 9.66
N HIS A 294 1.57 3.94 9.19
CA HIS A 294 1.41 2.50 9.41
C HIS A 294 2.39 1.63 8.59
N GLY A 295 3.13 2.21 7.63
CA GLY A 295 4.08 1.47 6.79
C GLY A 295 3.47 0.74 5.59
N GLY A 296 2.24 1.07 5.19
CA GLY A 296 1.66 0.55 3.94
C GLY A 296 2.45 1.04 2.71
N SER A 297 2.61 0.19 1.68
CA SER A 297 3.48 0.41 0.52
C SER A 297 3.28 1.77 -0.16
N GLY A 298 2.03 2.26 -0.30
CA GLY A 298 1.74 3.56 -0.90
C GLY A 298 2.41 4.71 -0.15
N THR A 299 2.14 4.81 1.16
CA THR A 299 2.66 5.88 2.00
C THR A 299 4.16 5.75 2.25
N ALA A 300 4.65 4.53 2.53
CA ALA A 300 6.06 4.29 2.86
C ALA A 300 6.98 4.64 1.68
N TYR A 301 6.64 4.19 0.48
CA TYR A 301 7.45 4.46 -0.72
C TYR A 301 7.24 5.86 -1.26
N GLY A 302 6.04 6.45 -1.08
CA GLY A 302 5.81 7.86 -1.38
C GLY A 302 6.67 8.79 -0.51
N ALA A 303 6.77 8.53 0.79
CA ALA A 303 7.64 9.27 1.70
C ALA A 303 9.12 9.15 1.29
N LEU A 304 9.59 7.94 0.94
CA LEU A 304 10.95 7.74 0.43
C LEU A 304 11.21 8.49 -0.88
N SER A 305 10.27 8.46 -1.84
CA SER A 305 10.38 9.23 -3.09
C SER A 305 10.46 10.73 -2.82
N ALA A 306 9.75 11.22 -1.81
CA ALA A 306 9.85 12.61 -1.35
C ALA A 306 11.11 12.91 -0.51
N GLY A 307 11.98 11.92 -0.28
CA GLY A 307 13.19 12.06 0.53
C GLY A 307 12.93 12.29 2.03
N LEU A 308 11.76 11.85 2.52
CA LEU A 308 11.32 12.07 3.89
C LEU A 308 11.65 10.89 4.80
N PRO A 309 12.30 11.12 5.95
CA PRO A 309 12.50 10.10 6.97
C PRO A 309 11.17 9.75 7.61
N SER A 310 11.05 8.51 8.12
CA SER A 310 9.78 8.01 8.60
C SER A 310 9.85 7.39 10.00
N VAL A 311 8.74 7.48 10.73
CA VAL A 311 8.44 6.63 11.88
C VAL A 311 7.31 5.70 11.48
N PHE A 312 7.49 4.39 11.67
CA PHE A 312 6.48 3.40 11.33
C PHE A 312 5.82 2.80 12.57
N PHE A 313 4.50 2.78 12.55
CA PHE A 313 3.62 2.12 13.51
C PHE A 313 2.83 1.01 12.80
N PRO A 314 3.45 -0.15 12.51
CA PRO A 314 2.83 -1.20 11.69
C PRO A 314 1.69 -1.89 12.41
N LEU A 315 0.57 -2.11 11.70
CA LEU A 315 -0.64 -2.73 12.26
C LEU A 315 -0.93 -4.12 11.67
N PHE A 316 -0.83 -4.29 10.35
CA PHE A 316 -1.18 -5.55 9.66
C PHE A 316 -0.54 -5.64 8.27
N ALA A 317 -0.77 -6.77 7.57
CA ALA A 317 -0.37 -7.06 6.19
C ALA A 317 1.16 -6.91 5.94
N ASP A 318 1.55 -6.21 4.88
CA ASP A 318 2.91 -5.94 4.45
C ASP A 318 3.65 -4.88 5.30
N GLN A 319 2.90 -4.13 6.13
CA GLN A 319 3.40 -2.98 6.87
C GLN A 319 4.65 -3.28 7.74
N PRO A 320 4.73 -4.39 8.51
CA PRO A 320 5.91 -4.72 9.28
C PRO A 320 7.16 -4.99 8.42
N HIS A 321 6.96 -5.52 7.22
CA HIS A 321 8.04 -5.85 6.30
C HIS A 321 8.59 -4.58 5.64
N ASN A 322 7.71 -3.69 5.17
CA ASN A 322 8.09 -2.39 4.65
C ASN A 322 8.82 -1.56 5.70
N ALA A 323 8.28 -1.51 6.93
CA ALA A 323 8.89 -0.79 8.04
C ALA A 323 10.30 -1.32 8.36
N LYS A 324 10.46 -2.65 8.46
CA LYS A 324 11.76 -3.29 8.71
C LYS A 324 12.78 -3.02 7.59
N LEU A 325 12.32 -3.03 6.33
CA LEU A 325 13.16 -2.76 5.19
C LEU A 325 13.74 -1.33 5.24
N ILE A 326 12.86 -0.34 5.47
CA ILE A 326 13.25 1.08 5.44
C ILE A 326 14.04 1.46 6.70
N GLU A 327 13.72 0.87 7.86
CA GLU A 327 14.54 0.95 9.08
C GLU A 327 15.94 0.39 8.84
N GLY A 328 16.05 -0.81 8.26
CA GLY A 328 17.33 -1.45 7.91
C GLY A 328 18.16 -0.63 6.89
N ALA A 329 17.49 0.14 6.04
CA ALA A 329 18.12 1.10 5.13
C ALA A 329 18.54 2.41 5.83
N GLY A 330 18.21 2.63 7.10
CA GLY A 330 18.61 3.81 7.89
C GLY A 330 17.75 5.05 7.65
N ALA A 331 16.61 4.92 7.00
CA ALA A 331 15.70 6.05 6.68
C ALA A 331 14.47 6.11 7.59
N ALA A 332 14.36 5.23 8.60
CA ALA A 332 13.20 5.19 9.49
C ALA A 332 13.52 4.62 10.86
N ILE A 333 12.61 4.87 11.79
CA ILE A 333 12.46 4.16 13.08
C ILE A 333 11.16 3.37 13.03
N ARG A 334 11.21 2.11 13.44
CA ARG A 334 10.03 1.24 13.51
C ARG A 334 9.65 0.98 14.96
N ILE A 335 8.42 1.32 15.31
CA ILE A 335 7.83 1.00 16.61
C ILE A 335 7.50 -0.51 16.64
N ASP A 336 7.87 -1.17 17.71
CA ASP A 336 7.51 -2.59 17.89
C ASP A 336 6.04 -2.73 18.28
N THR A 337 5.25 -3.19 17.33
CA THR A 337 3.81 -3.43 17.49
C THR A 337 3.44 -4.92 17.50
N GLU A 338 4.42 -5.82 17.59
CA GLU A 338 4.15 -7.26 17.44
C GLU A 338 3.13 -7.77 18.45
N ASP A 339 3.21 -7.29 19.67
CA ASP A 339 2.29 -7.68 20.73
C ASP A 339 0.89 -7.08 20.52
N LEU A 340 0.79 -5.84 20.02
CA LEU A 340 -0.50 -5.27 19.61
C LEU A 340 -1.11 -6.06 18.46
N ARG A 341 -0.32 -6.45 17.49
CA ARG A 341 -0.79 -7.24 16.33
C ARG A 341 -1.28 -8.62 16.71
N ARG A 342 -0.72 -9.22 17.76
CA ARG A 342 -1.13 -10.54 18.27
C ARG A 342 -2.38 -10.48 19.13
N HIS A 343 -2.52 -9.47 19.97
CA HIS A 343 -3.53 -9.44 21.02
C HIS A 343 -4.56 -8.32 20.87
N GLY A 344 -4.42 -7.46 19.87
CA GLY A 344 -5.26 -6.29 19.68
C GLY A 344 -4.80 -5.06 20.48
N MET A 345 -5.44 -3.93 20.23
CA MET A 345 -5.22 -2.72 21.02
C MET A 345 -5.78 -2.94 22.43
N PRO A 346 -4.98 -2.68 23.50
CA PRO A 346 -5.47 -2.82 24.86
C PRO A 346 -6.65 -1.90 25.12
N VAL A 347 -7.62 -2.39 25.88
CA VAL A 347 -8.67 -1.54 26.43
C VAL A 347 -8.10 -0.87 27.67
N ALA A 348 -7.95 0.47 27.66
CA ALA A 348 -7.31 1.26 28.73
C ALA A 348 -8.06 1.20 30.09
N ALA A 349 -8.83 0.15 30.34
CA ALA A 349 -9.56 -0.07 31.58
C ALA A 349 -8.61 -0.51 32.71
N GLU A 350 -7.65 -1.40 32.42
CA GLU A 350 -6.74 -1.94 33.39
C GLU A 350 -5.50 -1.04 33.60
N PRO A 351 -4.96 -0.94 34.83
CA PRO A 351 -3.76 -0.14 35.12
C PRO A 351 -2.54 -0.55 34.30
N ALA A 352 -2.35 -1.87 34.07
CA ALA A 352 -1.24 -2.40 33.27
C ALA A 352 -1.33 -1.96 31.82
N ASP A 353 -2.53 -1.98 31.23
CA ASP A 353 -2.77 -1.55 29.85
C ASP A 353 -2.54 -0.04 29.71
N ARG A 354 -2.97 0.76 30.69
CA ARG A 354 -2.69 2.21 30.70
C ARG A 354 -1.20 2.51 30.76
N ALA A 355 -0.45 1.80 31.61
CA ALA A 355 1.00 2.00 31.70
C ALA A 355 1.71 1.60 30.42
N ARG A 356 1.29 0.52 29.76
CA ARG A 356 1.81 0.05 28.49
C ARG A 356 1.52 1.03 27.36
N LEU A 357 0.29 1.52 27.23
CA LEU A 357 -0.07 2.53 26.24
C LEU A 357 0.69 3.83 26.47
N ALA A 358 0.90 4.25 27.73
CA ALA A 358 1.68 5.42 28.07
C ALA A 358 3.16 5.30 27.67
N ALA A 359 3.77 4.13 27.88
CA ALA A 359 5.15 3.86 27.46
C ALA A 359 5.27 3.85 25.92
N LEU A 360 4.30 3.25 25.23
CA LEU A 360 4.29 3.23 23.77
C LEU A 360 4.07 4.63 23.17
N ALA A 361 3.23 5.47 23.81
CA ALA A 361 3.07 6.88 23.40
C ALA A 361 4.36 7.67 23.57
N GLU A 362 5.15 7.38 24.61
CA GLU A 362 6.46 7.98 24.82
C GLU A 362 7.45 7.53 23.74
N GLU A 363 7.54 6.24 23.47
CA GLU A 363 8.38 5.67 22.41
C GLU A 363 8.08 6.30 21.04
N ILE A 364 6.79 6.46 20.69
CA ILE A 364 6.38 7.12 19.44
C ILE A 364 6.83 8.59 19.42
N ALA A 365 6.63 9.33 20.52
CA ALA A 365 7.05 10.73 20.62
C ALA A 365 8.56 10.88 20.47
N ASP A 366 9.33 10.04 21.15
CA ASP A 366 10.80 10.04 21.08
C ASP A 366 11.30 9.66 19.69
N ALA A 367 10.68 8.68 19.03
CA ALA A 367 11.02 8.30 17.67
C ALA A 367 10.76 9.45 16.68
N VAL A 368 9.62 10.15 16.81
CA VAL A 368 9.32 11.31 15.98
C VAL A 368 10.33 12.42 16.20
N ALA A 369 10.64 12.75 17.45
CA ALA A 369 11.66 13.76 17.77
C ALA A 369 13.02 13.36 17.17
N THR A 370 13.41 12.09 17.30
CA THR A 370 14.69 11.58 16.80
C THR A 370 14.80 11.71 15.27
N VAL A 371 13.79 11.30 14.50
CA VAL A 371 13.87 11.41 13.03
C VAL A 371 13.83 12.85 12.53
N VAL A 372 13.25 13.77 13.31
CA VAL A 372 13.24 15.20 13.01
C VAL A 372 14.60 15.84 13.31
N ASP A 373 15.25 15.45 14.42
CA ASP A 373 16.48 16.06 14.90
C ASP A 373 17.74 15.51 14.27
N ASP A 374 17.79 14.22 14.02
CA ASP A 374 18.98 13.57 13.45
C ASP A 374 18.96 13.66 11.91
N PRO A 375 19.82 14.50 11.33
CA PRO A 375 19.86 14.70 9.88
C PRO A 375 20.27 13.45 9.11
N ALA A 376 20.80 12.42 9.78
CA ALA A 376 21.22 11.16 9.12
C ALA A 376 20.01 10.45 8.49
N TYR A 377 18.85 10.44 9.17
CA TYR A 377 17.61 9.84 8.62
C TYR A 377 17.16 10.55 7.35
N ALA A 378 17.12 11.88 7.37
CA ALA A 378 16.73 12.66 6.20
C ALA A 378 17.77 12.56 5.07
N ALA A 379 19.05 12.48 5.38
CA ALA A 379 20.11 12.29 4.38
C ALA A 379 19.94 10.92 3.70
N ARG A 380 19.65 9.89 4.47
CA ARG A 380 19.46 8.54 3.93
C ARG A 380 18.16 8.41 3.14
N ALA A 381 17.08 9.02 3.60
CA ALA A 381 15.80 9.05 2.86
C ALA A 381 15.98 9.74 1.49
N ARG A 382 16.69 10.89 1.45
CA ARG A 382 17.00 11.59 0.17
C ARG A 382 17.91 10.78 -0.75
N GLU A 383 18.87 10.04 -0.22
CA GLU A 383 19.72 9.15 -1.02
C GLU A 383 18.89 8.06 -1.72
N ILE A 384 17.96 7.43 -0.97
CA ILE A 384 17.05 6.41 -1.51
C ILE A 384 16.08 7.05 -2.51
N GLY A 385 15.53 8.22 -2.18
CA GLY A 385 14.67 9.01 -3.09
C GLY A 385 15.38 9.29 -4.42
N GLY A 386 16.64 9.70 -4.38
CA GLY A 386 17.46 9.89 -5.58
C GLY A 386 17.67 8.61 -6.41
N GLN A 387 17.75 7.44 -5.76
CA GLN A 387 17.79 6.16 -6.47
C GLN A 387 16.46 5.86 -7.17
N LEU A 388 15.32 6.12 -6.49
CA LEU A 388 13.98 5.97 -7.07
C LEU A 388 13.78 6.90 -8.27
N ASP A 389 14.21 8.15 -8.17
CA ASP A 389 14.13 9.15 -9.26
C ASP A 389 15.02 8.82 -10.45
N SER A 390 16.13 8.11 -10.23
CA SER A 390 17.05 7.68 -11.29
C SER A 390 16.54 6.52 -12.12
N LEU A 391 15.49 5.82 -11.67
CA LEU A 391 14.87 4.74 -12.42
C LEU A 391 14.26 5.28 -13.74
N PRO A 392 14.24 4.46 -14.80
CA PRO A 392 13.65 4.86 -16.07
C PRO A 392 12.16 5.16 -15.90
N SER A 393 11.61 6.07 -16.72
CA SER A 393 10.16 6.23 -16.76
C SER A 393 9.48 4.91 -17.12
N LEU A 394 8.22 4.74 -16.69
CA LEU A 394 7.44 3.52 -16.96
C LEU A 394 7.44 3.19 -18.46
N GLU A 395 7.32 4.23 -19.29
CA GLU A 395 7.29 4.06 -20.74
C GLU A 395 8.60 3.51 -21.31
N ARG A 396 9.71 4.02 -20.83
CA ARG A 396 11.03 3.52 -21.23
C ARG A 396 11.25 2.10 -20.72
N ALA A 397 10.79 1.83 -19.51
CA ALA A 397 10.94 0.52 -18.87
C ALA A 397 10.11 -0.57 -19.57
N LEU A 398 8.91 -0.23 -20.05
CA LEU A 398 8.01 -1.15 -20.76
C LEU A 398 8.13 -1.08 -22.29
N GLY A 399 9.03 -0.24 -22.84
CA GLY A 399 9.14 0.02 -24.28
C GLY A 399 9.28 -1.24 -25.12
N GLU A 400 10.03 -2.23 -24.67
CA GLU A 400 10.23 -3.52 -25.35
C GLU A 400 8.97 -4.41 -25.38
N TYR A 401 8.02 -4.20 -24.46
CA TYR A 401 6.80 -5.01 -24.35
C TYR A 401 5.57 -4.36 -24.99
N VAL A 402 5.65 -3.08 -25.31
CA VAL A 402 4.50 -2.30 -25.81
C VAL A 402 4.71 -1.86 -27.25
N TYR A 403 5.97 -1.83 -27.75
CA TYR A 403 6.31 -1.21 -29.03
C TYR A 403 7.04 -2.13 -30.02
N GLU A 404 7.31 -3.40 -29.66
CA GLU A 404 7.72 -4.46 -30.61
C GLU A 404 6.53 -5.35 -30.98
#